data_d953cb818e764be642fc7b0c5b70f534
#
_entry.id   d953cb818e764be642fc7b0c5b70f534
#
_cell.length_a   1.000
_cell.length_b   1.000
_cell.length_c   1.000
_cell.angle_alpha   90.00
_cell.angle_beta   90.00
_cell.angle_gamma   90.00
#
_symmetry.space_group_name_H-M   'P 1'
#
loop_
_entity.id
_entity.type
_entity.pdbx_description
1 polymer ?
#
loop_
_entity_poly.entity_id
_entity_poly.type
_entity_poly.pdbx_seq_one_letter_code
_entity_poly.pdbx_strand_id
1 'polypeptide(L)'
;LPVVAVLSVTYVQMKQILLQNERDSMESYLYQALASMENKLAIYTNLNNYICYNQTISQVIGYQYDSVYEMYNQLVTILDPMLASLKYFHNDVGKVTIYVDKDMIKHGDTLAPISEIIDTDWYRSVTDSGEMQWFVNKNEEIVFGVSPMSMLKRYGLDGILYISVEYDSMFETFKQTLQNNYGIVVFDEKGNAVYEKAFFDKKYREYELNAAQLLDQKKNQENEYTILSETSSVTGWTACLYKPNSLIVWSATPITRIAIIA
;
A
#
# COMPACT_ATOMS: atom_id res chain seq x y z
N LEU A 1 -12.48 -41.44 35.43
CA LEU A 1 -11.10 -41.14 34.99
C LEU A 1 -10.83 -41.30 33.49
N PRO A 2 -11.16 -42.40 32.77
CA PRO A 2 -10.83 -42.53 31.35
C PRO A 2 -11.63 -41.59 30.45
N VAL A 3 -12.89 -41.27 30.78
CA VAL A 3 -13.74 -40.37 30.00
C VAL A 3 -13.18 -38.93 30.01
N VAL A 4 -12.74 -38.42 31.16
CA VAL A 4 -12.14 -37.07 31.27
C VAL A 4 -10.85 -36.97 30.45
N ALA A 5 -10.03 -38.03 30.46
CA ALA A 5 -8.80 -38.06 29.68
C ALA A 5 -9.11 -38.01 28.14
N VAL A 6 -10.09 -38.78 27.70
CA VAL A 6 -10.52 -38.76 26.27
C VAL A 6 -11.07 -37.42 25.89
N LEU A 7 -11.94 -36.80 26.70
CA LEU A 7 -12.48 -35.47 26.45
C LEU A 7 -11.38 -34.38 26.39
N SER A 8 -10.40 -34.46 27.29
CA SER A 8 -9.28 -33.50 27.32
C SER A 8 -8.42 -33.63 26.04
N VAL A 9 -8.11 -34.85 25.62
CA VAL A 9 -7.35 -35.11 24.38
C VAL A 9 -8.13 -34.61 23.17
N THR A 10 -9.42 -34.93 23.11
CA THR A 10 -10.29 -34.49 22.00
C THR A 10 -10.38 -32.95 21.96
N TYR A 11 -10.48 -32.27 23.09
CA TYR A 11 -10.49 -30.81 23.17
C TYR A 11 -9.20 -30.19 22.61
N VAL A 12 -8.04 -30.73 23.05
CA VAL A 12 -6.74 -30.24 22.59
C VAL A 12 -6.57 -30.42 21.08
N GLN A 13 -6.94 -31.60 20.57
CA GLN A 13 -6.88 -31.90 19.14
C GLN A 13 -7.80 -30.96 18.34
N MET A 14 -9.04 -30.79 18.81
CA MET A 14 -10.01 -29.89 18.14
C MET A 14 -9.53 -28.44 18.14
N LYS A 15 -8.99 -27.95 19.25
CA LYS A 15 -8.39 -26.61 19.34
C LYS A 15 -7.25 -26.44 18.33
N GLN A 16 -6.37 -27.44 18.21
CA GLN A 16 -5.26 -27.41 17.24
C GLN A 16 -5.78 -27.38 15.79
N ILE A 17 -6.78 -28.20 15.46
CA ILE A 17 -7.40 -28.23 14.11
C ILE A 17 -8.03 -26.88 13.80
N LEU A 18 -8.76 -26.26 14.74
CA LEU A 18 -9.38 -24.95 14.53
C LEU A 18 -8.34 -23.85 14.30
N LEU A 19 -7.28 -23.83 15.10
CA LEU A 19 -6.19 -22.87 14.94
C LEU A 19 -5.47 -23.06 13.59
N GLN A 20 -5.25 -24.32 13.18
CA GLN A 20 -4.62 -24.61 11.89
C GLN A 20 -5.50 -24.20 10.71
N ASN A 21 -6.78 -24.56 10.71
CA ASN A 21 -7.72 -24.17 9.66
C ASN A 21 -7.85 -22.65 9.54
N GLU A 22 -7.85 -21.94 10.69
CA GLU A 22 -7.88 -20.47 10.67
C GLU A 22 -6.59 -19.88 10.12
N ARG A 23 -5.44 -20.46 10.49
CA ARG A 23 -4.15 -20.05 9.96
C ARG A 23 -4.08 -20.20 8.45
N ASP A 24 -4.52 -21.36 7.92
CA ASP A 24 -4.55 -21.61 6.48
C ASP A 24 -5.48 -20.62 5.75
N SER A 25 -6.62 -20.30 6.37
CA SER A 25 -7.55 -19.29 5.85
C SER A 25 -6.93 -17.88 5.86
N MET A 26 -6.28 -17.49 6.97
CA MET A 26 -5.58 -16.22 7.09
C MET A 26 -4.45 -16.08 6.07
N GLU A 27 -3.69 -17.15 5.84
CA GLU A 27 -2.62 -17.19 4.83
C GLU A 27 -3.17 -16.93 3.43
N SER A 28 -4.26 -17.62 3.08
CA SER A 28 -4.96 -17.41 1.80
C SER A 28 -5.47 -15.97 1.66
N TYR A 29 -6.07 -15.41 2.70
CA TYR A 29 -6.57 -14.03 2.68
C TYR A 29 -5.44 -13.01 2.53
N LEU A 30 -4.36 -13.19 3.28
CA LEU A 30 -3.20 -12.30 3.22
C LEU A 30 -2.58 -12.31 1.82
N TYR A 31 -2.37 -13.51 1.26
CA TYR A 31 -1.85 -13.67 -0.10
C TYR A 31 -2.75 -12.99 -1.15
N GLN A 32 -4.07 -13.22 -1.10
CA GLN A 32 -5.02 -12.62 -2.05
C GLN A 32 -5.05 -11.09 -1.93
N ALA A 33 -5.06 -10.57 -0.72
CA ALA A 33 -5.07 -9.13 -0.48
C ALA A 33 -3.78 -8.45 -0.97
N LEU A 34 -2.63 -9.09 -0.72
CA LEU A 34 -1.34 -8.59 -1.19
C LEU A 34 -1.24 -8.64 -2.71
N ALA A 35 -1.62 -9.76 -3.33
CA ALA A 35 -1.63 -9.90 -4.79
C ALA A 35 -2.56 -8.86 -5.45
N SER A 36 -3.70 -8.55 -4.84
CA SER A 36 -4.61 -7.51 -5.33
C SER A 36 -3.99 -6.11 -5.20
N MET A 37 -3.29 -5.80 -4.10
CA MET A 37 -2.53 -4.56 -3.95
C MET A 37 -1.41 -4.47 -4.99
N GLU A 38 -0.65 -5.52 -5.21
CA GLU A 38 0.42 -5.57 -6.23
C GLU A 38 -0.13 -5.37 -7.64
N ASN A 39 -1.30 -5.93 -7.96
CA ASN A 39 -1.96 -5.68 -9.24
C ASN A 39 -2.35 -4.22 -9.42
N LYS A 40 -2.85 -3.55 -8.38
CA LYS A 40 -3.09 -2.10 -8.41
C LYS A 40 -1.80 -1.31 -8.63
N LEU A 41 -0.75 -1.63 -7.90
CA LEU A 41 0.57 -1.00 -8.08
C LEU A 41 1.11 -1.19 -9.50
N ALA A 42 0.91 -2.36 -10.11
CA ALA A 42 1.31 -2.62 -11.49
C ALA A 42 0.56 -1.72 -12.49
N ILE A 43 -0.74 -1.45 -12.26
CA ILE A 43 -1.52 -0.51 -13.09
C ILE A 43 -0.89 0.89 -13.03
N TYR A 44 -0.59 1.40 -11.84
CA TYR A 44 0.02 2.73 -11.68
C TYR A 44 1.47 2.78 -12.17
N THR A 45 2.21 1.69 -12.05
CA THR A 45 3.55 1.56 -12.65
C THR A 45 3.48 1.63 -14.17
N ASN A 46 2.50 0.98 -14.79
CA ASN A 46 2.26 1.09 -16.24
C ASN A 46 1.88 2.51 -16.66
N LEU A 47 1.03 3.18 -15.87
CA LEU A 47 0.69 4.59 -16.09
C LEU A 47 1.92 5.49 -15.99
N ASN A 48 2.74 5.28 -14.97
CA ASN A 48 4.02 5.97 -14.80
C ASN A 48 4.92 5.79 -16.02
N ASN A 49 5.10 4.55 -16.47
CA ASN A 49 5.93 4.24 -17.64
C ASN A 49 5.38 4.90 -18.90
N TYR A 50 4.06 4.89 -19.08
CA TYR A 50 3.44 5.60 -20.20
C TYR A 50 3.81 7.09 -20.22
N ILE A 51 3.76 7.77 -19.08
CA ILE A 51 4.10 9.20 -18.97
C ILE A 51 5.62 9.41 -19.16
N CYS A 52 6.43 8.63 -18.44
CA CYS A 52 7.90 8.79 -18.45
C CYS A 52 8.52 8.56 -19.83
N TYR A 53 7.96 7.62 -20.60
CA TYR A 53 8.46 7.29 -21.95
C TYR A 53 7.67 7.95 -23.09
N ASN A 54 6.71 8.85 -22.77
CA ASN A 54 5.95 9.56 -23.78
C ASN A 54 6.79 10.67 -24.42
N GLN A 55 7.05 10.52 -25.73
CA GLN A 55 7.86 11.47 -26.47
C GLN A 55 7.21 12.86 -26.53
N THR A 56 5.90 12.94 -26.71
CA THR A 56 5.18 14.23 -26.80
C THR A 56 5.28 15.00 -25.49
N ILE A 57 5.08 14.32 -24.34
CA ILE A 57 5.21 14.94 -23.02
C ILE A 57 6.64 15.48 -22.83
N SER A 58 7.64 14.64 -23.12
CA SER A 58 9.05 15.02 -22.96
C SER A 58 9.45 16.16 -23.92
N GLN A 59 8.89 16.18 -25.12
CA GLN A 59 9.14 17.24 -26.09
C GLN A 59 8.52 18.58 -25.65
N VAL A 60 7.27 18.57 -25.19
CA VAL A 60 6.58 19.78 -24.70
C VAL A 60 7.33 20.38 -23.51
N ILE A 61 7.79 19.57 -22.58
CA ILE A 61 8.53 20.04 -21.41
C ILE A 61 9.94 20.49 -21.76
N GLY A 62 10.63 19.72 -22.62
CA GLY A 62 12.04 19.94 -22.98
C GLY A 62 12.27 21.07 -23.99
N TYR A 63 11.23 21.50 -24.70
CA TYR A 63 11.38 22.54 -25.72
C TYR A 63 11.77 23.90 -25.10
N GLN A 64 12.62 24.64 -25.80
CA GLN A 64 12.97 26.02 -25.45
C GLN A 64 12.03 26.98 -26.16
N TYR A 65 11.12 27.56 -25.42
CA TYR A 65 10.10 28.48 -25.92
C TYR A 65 10.63 29.91 -25.98
N ASP A 66 10.26 30.63 -27.02
CA ASP A 66 10.64 32.04 -27.19
C ASP A 66 9.90 32.95 -26.19
N SER A 67 8.76 32.53 -25.68
CA SER A 67 7.98 33.26 -24.70
C SER A 67 7.26 32.36 -23.68
N VAL A 68 6.99 32.92 -22.50
CA VAL A 68 6.17 32.25 -21.47
C VAL A 68 4.76 31.95 -21.98
N TYR A 69 4.20 32.82 -22.84
CA TYR A 69 2.88 32.62 -23.43
C TYR A 69 2.83 31.38 -24.35
N GLU A 70 3.84 31.23 -25.19
CA GLU A 70 3.94 30.06 -26.07
C GLU A 70 4.06 28.77 -25.28
N MET A 71 4.94 28.75 -24.27
CA MET A 71 5.06 27.62 -23.33
C MET A 71 3.71 27.29 -22.67
N TYR A 72 3.05 28.29 -22.08
CA TYR A 72 1.75 28.11 -21.43
C TYR A 72 0.70 27.53 -22.38
N ASN A 73 0.65 28.02 -23.63
CA ASN A 73 -0.28 27.52 -24.64
C ASN A 73 -0.04 26.04 -24.96
N GLN A 74 1.22 25.62 -25.09
CA GLN A 74 1.57 24.21 -25.32
C GLN A 74 1.22 23.32 -24.10
N LEU A 75 1.44 23.81 -22.89
CA LEU A 75 1.06 23.10 -21.67
C LEU A 75 -0.46 22.88 -21.59
N VAL A 76 -1.25 23.93 -21.82
CA VAL A 76 -2.72 23.86 -21.75
C VAL A 76 -3.32 23.04 -22.88
N THR A 77 -2.75 23.10 -24.09
CA THR A 77 -3.32 22.42 -25.27
C THR A 77 -2.87 20.97 -25.42
N ILE A 78 -1.72 20.60 -24.87
CA ILE A 78 -1.15 19.25 -25.04
C ILE A 78 -0.98 18.55 -23.70
N LEU A 79 -0.22 19.12 -22.76
CA LEU A 79 0.14 18.41 -21.52
C LEU A 79 -1.08 18.18 -20.62
N ASP A 80 -1.85 19.24 -20.34
CA ASP A 80 -3.01 19.16 -19.44
C ASP A 80 -4.07 18.17 -19.93
N PRO A 81 -4.50 18.15 -21.21
CA PRO A 81 -5.45 17.16 -21.69
C PRO A 81 -4.92 15.73 -21.63
N MET A 82 -3.62 15.53 -21.88
CA MET A 82 -3.02 14.20 -21.77
C MET A 82 -3.05 13.69 -20.32
N LEU A 83 -2.60 14.49 -19.36
CA LEU A 83 -2.61 14.10 -17.95
C LEU A 83 -4.04 14.01 -17.39
N ALA A 84 -4.95 14.90 -17.79
CA ALA A 84 -6.35 14.85 -17.40
C ALA A 84 -7.05 13.56 -17.89
N SER A 85 -6.75 13.12 -19.12
CA SER A 85 -7.32 11.86 -19.64
C SER A 85 -6.92 10.64 -18.80
N LEU A 86 -5.68 10.61 -18.31
CA LEU A 86 -5.19 9.54 -17.46
C LEU A 86 -5.92 9.50 -16.10
N LYS A 87 -6.15 10.66 -15.50
CA LYS A 87 -6.96 10.79 -14.27
C LYS A 87 -8.43 10.39 -14.50
N TYR A 88 -8.98 10.65 -15.67
CA TYR A 88 -10.34 10.25 -15.99
C TYR A 88 -10.52 8.72 -16.03
N PHE A 89 -9.52 7.99 -16.53
CA PHE A 89 -9.55 6.52 -16.55
C PHE A 89 -9.18 5.87 -15.21
N HIS A 90 -8.54 6.61 -14.31
CA HIS A 90 -8.08 6.16 -12.99
C HIS A 90 -8.59 7.13 -11.93
N ASN A 91 -9.84 6.94 -11.48
CA ASN A 91 -10.53 7.86 -10.57
C ASN A 91 -9.86 8.00 -9.20
N ASP A 92 -9.08 7.01 -8.80
CA ASP A 92 -8.32 6.99 -7.55
C ASP A 92 -6.93 7.65 -7.66
N VAL A 93 -6.53 8.08 -8.87
CA VAL A 93 -5.34 8.90 -9.07
C VAL A 93 -5.66 10.35 -8.68
N GLY A 94 -5.07 10.80 -7.59
CA GLY A 94 -5.26 12.16 -7.08
C GLY A 94 -4.46 13.18 -7.89
N LYS A 95 -3.14 13.14 -7.81
CA LYS A 95 -2.22 14.11 -8.39
C LYS A 95 -1.22 13.45 -9.32
N VAL A 96 -0.99 14.06 -10.47
CA VAL A 96 0.10 13.71 -11.40
C VAL A 96 0.90 14.97 -11.65
N THR A 97 2.14 15.01 -11.12
CA THR A 97 3.01 16.19 -11.22
C THR A 97 4.36 15.78 -11.82
N ILE A 98 4.81 16.54 -12.77
CA ILE A 98 6.15 16.41 -13.33
C ILE A 98 7.01 17.53 -12.72
N TYR A 99 8.03 17.18 -11.98
CA TYR A 99 9.03 18.12 -11.46
C TYR A 99 10.22 18.13 -12.38
N VAL A 100 10.67 19.33 -12.77
CA VAL A 100 11.78 19.48 -13.72
C VAL A 100 12.83 20.47 -13.21
N ASP A 101 14.09 20.19 -13.56
CA ASP A 101 15.20 21.12 -13.34
C ASP A 101 15.24 22.15 -14.48
N LYS A 102 14.27 23.04 -14.45
CA LYS A 102 14.12 24.14 -15.42
C LYS A 102 13.62 25.36 -14.68
N ASP A 103 14.22 26.52 -14.98
CA ASP A 103 13.71 27.79 -14.47
C ASP A 103 12.38 28.12 -15.16
N MET A 104 11.29 27.92 -14.41
CA MET A 104 9.95 28.06 -14.94
C MET A 104 8.94 28.39 -13.84
N ILE A 105 7.84 29.02 -14.23
CA ILE A 105 6.68 29.22 -13.37
C ILE A 105 5.91 27.89 -13.26
N LYS A 106 5.55 27.53 -12.05
CA LYS A 106 4.69 26.36 -11.77
C LYS A 106 3.40 26.43 -12.59
N HIS A 107 3.05 25.33 -13.25
CA HIS A 107 1.82 25.21 -14.03
C HIS A 107 0.83 24.28 -13.33
N GLY A 108 -0.05 24.87 -12.53
CA GLY A 108 -1.05 24.13 -11.77
C GLY A 108 -0.44 23.01 -10.92
N ASP A 109 -1.05 21.83 -11.00
CA ASP A 109 -0.56 20.60 -10.36
C ASP A 109 0.17 19.67 -11.35
N THR A 110 0.35 20.08 -12.60
CA THR A 110 0.89 19.21 -13.64
C THR A 110 2.39 19.36 -13.85
N LEU A 111 2.92 20.56 -13.69
CA LEU A 111 4.35 20.83 -13.90
C LEU A 111 4.88 21.82 -12.85
N ALA A 112 6.00 21.48 -12.21
CA ALA A 112 6.61 22.28 -11.15
C ALA A 112 8.15 22.23 -11.21
N PRO A 113 8.86 23.22 -10.65
CA PRO A 113 10.30 23.16 -10.53
C PRO A 113 10.74 22.12 -9.51
N ILE A 114 11.85 21.45 -9.79
CA ILE A 114 12.43 20.41 -8.91
C ILE A 114 12.86 20.96 -7.54
N SER A 115 13.09 22.25 -7.45
CA SER A 115 13.41 22.94 -6.20
C SER A 115 12.31 22.81 -5.12
N GLU A 116 11.07 22.50 -5.50
CA GLU A 116 10.00 22.26 -4.52
C GLU A 116 10.18 20.93 -3.75
N ILE A 117 10.96 19.99 -4.30
CA ILE A 117 11.07 18.63 -3.76
C ILE A 117 12.50 18.22 -3.37
N ILE A 118 13.50 19.01 -3.70
CA ILE A 118 14.92 18.65 -3.55
C ILE A 118 15.32 18.32 -2.09
N ASP A 119 14.63 18.89 -1.12
CA ASP A 119 14.88 18.67 0.31
C ASP A 119 14.08 17.50 0.90
N THR A 120 13.26 16.82 0.09
CA THR A 120 12.49 15.68 0.57
C THR A 120 13.33 14.41 0.61
N ASP A 121 13.08 13.56 1.62
CA ASP A 121 13.82 12.30 1.77
C ASP A 121 13.58 11.33 0.61
N TRP A 122 12.36 11.31 0.05
CA TRP A 122 12.04 10.45 -1.07
C TRP A 122 12.71 10.88 -2.38
N TYR A 123 12.98 12.19 -2.59
CA TYR A 123 13.68 12.66 -3.78
C TYR A 123 15.09 12.07 -3.88
N ARG A 124 15.84 12.07 -2.77
CA ARG A 124 17.19 11.49 -2.71
C ARG A 124 17.17 9.98 -2.99
N SER A 125 16.21 9.27 -2.38
CA SER A 125 16.06 7.83 -2.58
C SER A 125 15.81 7.46 -4.05
N VAL A 126 14.96 8.21 -4.75
CA VAL A 126 14.60 7.94 -6.15
C VAL A 126 15.73 8.29 -7.12
N THR A 127 16.45 9.39 -6.88
CA THR A 127 17.59 9.77 -7.73
C THR A 127 18.73 8.76 -7.66
N ASP A 128 18.93 8.14 -6.51
CA ASP A 128 19.96 7.12 -6.30
C ASP A 128 19.58 5.78 -6.93
N SER A 129 18.32 5.37 -6.87
CA SER A 129 17.88 4.06 -7.41
C SER A 129 17.67 4.06 -8.92
N GLY A 130 17.25 5.18 -9.50
CA GLY A 130 16.89 5.27 -10.91
C GLY A 130 15.59 4.57 -11.30
N GLU A 131 14.87 3.96 -10.35
CA GLU A 131 13.64 3.20 -10.54
C GLU A 131 12.46 3.86 -9.82
N MET A 132 11.22 3.45 -10.18
CA MET A 132 10.03 3.88 -9.50
C MET A 132 9.99 3.33 -8.06
N GLN A 133 9.75 4.21 -7.11
CA GLN A 133 9.59 3.85 -5.69
C GLN A 133 8.24 4.32 -5.16
N TRP A 134 7.72 3.58 -4.20
CA TRP A 134 6.43 3.85 -3.57
C TRP A 134 6.59 4.30 -2.12
N PHE A 135 5.83 5.33 -1.75
CA PHE A 135 5.84 5.95 -0.43
C PHE A 135 4.43 6.18 0.08
N VAL A 136 4.31 6.35 1.39
CA VAL A 136 3.04 6.69 2.04
C VAL A 136 3.20 7.98 2.84
N ASN A 137 2.30 8.93 2.61
CA ASN A 137 2.12 10.09 3.47
C ASN A 137 0.82 9.92 4.28
N LYS A 138 0.94 9.49 5.53
CA LYS A 138 -0.21 9.27 6.43
C LYS A 138 -0.95 10.56 6.76
N ASN A 139 -0.25 11.70 6.81
CA ASN A 139 -0.88 12.97 7.17
C ASN A 139 -1.82 13.48 6.08
N GLU A 140 -1.50 13.21 4.83
CA GLU A 140 -2.31 13.57 3.67
C GLU A 140 -3.20 12.43 3.19
N GLU A 141 -3.13 11.27 3.83
CA GLU A 141 -3.85 10.04 3.46
C GLU A 141 -3.65 9.68 1.98
N ILE A 142 -2.41 9.70 1.52
CA ILE A 142 -2.03 9.33 0.15
C ILE A 142 -0.92 8.28 0.13
N VAL A 143 -0.99 7.43 -0.89
CA VAL A 143 0.13 6.61 -1.36
C VAL A 143 0.64 7.27 -2.63
N PHE A 144 1.94 7.40 -2.80
CA PHE A 144 2.48 8.01 -4.00
C PHE A 144 3.68 7.25 -4.55
N GLY A 145 3.74 7.20 -5.86
CA GLY A 145 4.85 6.65 -6.61
C GLY A 145 5.66 7.75 -7.26
N VAL A 146 6.97 7.62 -7.24
CA VAL A 146 7.92 8.57 -7.84
C VAL A 146 8.94 7.84 -8.69
N SER A 147 9.27 8.43 -9.83
CA SER A 147 10.28 7.88 -10.72
C SER A 147 11.00 8.96 -11.53
N PRO A 148 12.27 8.74 -11.92
CA PRO A 148 12.99 9.65 -12.79
C PRO A 148 12.44 9.59 -14.23
N MET A 149 12.34 10.75 -14.87
CA MET A 149 11.93 10.90 -16.28
C MET A 149 13.15 10.90 -17.20
N SER A 150 13.70 9.74 -17.47
CA SER A 150 14.95 9.59 -18.26
C SER A 150 14.89 10.21 -19.67
N MET A 151 13.70 10.33 -20.27
CA MET A 151 13.52 10.94 -21.58
C MET A 151 13.87 12.44 -21.60
N LEU A 152 13.72 13.14 -20.47
CA LEU A 152 14.06 14.57 -20.36
C LEU A 152 15.56 14.84 -20.46
N LYS A 153 16.39 13.85 -20.14
CA LYS A 153 17.87 13.96 -20.33
C LYS A 153 18.29 14.26 -21.76
N ARG A 154 17.48 13.89 -22.75
CA ARG A 154 17.72 14.24 -24.16
C ARG A 154 17.66 15.75 -24.42
N TYR A 155 16.99 16.48 -23.55
CA TYR A 155 16.86 17.95 -23.57
C TYR A 155 17.79 18.63 -22.56
N GLY A 156 18.70 17.86 -21.91
CA GLY A 156 19.57 18.37 -20.87
C GLY A 156 18.88 18.70 -19.55
N LEU A 157 17.70 18.10 -19.30
CA LEU A 157 16.90 18.32 -18.11
C LEU A 157 16.84 17.05 -17.25
N ASP A 158 16.84 17.24 -15.94
CA ASP A 158 16.42 16.24 -14.98
C ASP A 158 14.95 16.42 -14.65
N GLY A 159 14.23 15.32 -14.52
CA GLY A 159 12.80 15.33 -14.20
C GLY A 159 12.39 14.15 -13.33
N ILE A 160 11.42 14.40 -12.49
CA ILE A 160 10.78 13.41 -11.61
C ILE A 160 9.27 13.43 -11.87
N LEU A 161 8.72 12.25 -12.16
CA LEU A 161 7.28 12.06 -12.18
C LEU A 161 6.81 11.64 -10.79
N TYR A 162 5.78 12.31 -10.30
CA TYR A 162 5.07 12.03 -9.06
C TYR A 162 3.62 11.68 -9.37
N ILE A 163 3.15 10.55 -8.88
CA ILE A 163 1.75 10.10 -8.99
C ILE A 163 1.23 9.78 -7.59
N SER A 164 0.19 10.47 -7.13
CA SER A 164 -0.50 10.11 -5.89
C SER A 164 -1.76 9.32 -6.16
N VAL A 165 -2.05 8.40 -5.25
CA VAL A 165 -3.24 7.55 -5.23
C VAL A 165 -3.91 7.69 -3.88
N GLU A 166 -5.23 7.66 -3.84
CA GLU A 166 -5.99 7.69 -2.59
C GLU A 166 -5.59 6.52 -1.69
N TYR A 167 -5.32 6.82 -0.43
CA TYR A 167 -4.87 5.87 0.59
C TYR A 167 -5.86 4.72 0.77
N ASP A 168 -7.14 5.04 0.95
CA ASP A 168 -8.19 4.05 1.13
C ASP A 168 -8.34 3.14 -0.10
N SER A 169 -8.19 3.68 -1.31
CA SER A 169 -8.23 2.89 -2.54
C SER A 169 -7.08 1.89 -2.61
N MET A 170 -5.87 2.29 -2.23
CA MET A 170 -4.71 1.39 -2.26
C MET A 170 -4.89 0.20 -1.32
N PHE A 171 -5.39 0.45 -0.10
CA PHE A 171 -5.54 -0.56 0.95
C PHE A 171 -6.94 -1.19 1.04
N GLU A 172 -7.86 -0.83 0.13
CA GLU A 172 -9.24 -1.36 0.12
C GLU A 172 -9.29 -2.88 0.04
N THR A 173 -8.34 -3.50 -0.63
CA THR A 173 -8.24 -4.95 -0.78
C THR A 173 -8.15 -5.67 0.56
N PHE A 174 -7.45 -5.10 1.53
CA PHE A 174 -7.40 -5.65 2.88
C PHE A 174 -8.76 -5.57 3.59
N LYS A 175 -9.53 -4.51 3.31
CA LYS A 175 -10.87 -4.32 3.88
C LYS A 175 -11.90 -5.27 3.28
N GLN A 176 -11.82 -5.53 1.97
CA GLN A 176 -12.76 -6.40 1.27
C GLN A 176 -12.52 -7.89 1.53
N THR A 177 -11.25 -8.29 1.68
CA THR A 177 -10.86 -9.69 1.83
C THR A 177 -11.01 -10.17 3.27
N LEU A 178 -10.89 -9.27 4.26
CA LEU A 178 -10.93 -9.63 5.67
C LEU A 178 -12.36 -9.67 6.20
N GLN A 179 -12.70 -10.82 6.79
CA GLN A 179 -13.92 -10.98 7.59
C GLN A 179 -13.76 -10.29 8.96
N ASN A 180 -14.81 -10.29 9.79
CA ASN A 180 -14.79 -9.66 11.11
C ASN A 180 -13.74 -10.30 12.06
N ASN A 181 -13.23 -9.49 12.97
CA ASN A 181 -12.32 -9.84 14.05
C ASN A 181 -10.87 -10.18 13.63
N TYR A 182 -10.38 -9.44 12.65
CA TYR A 182 -8.97 -9.39 12.27
C TYR A 182 -8.42 -7.98 12.43
N GLY A 183 -7.10 -7.91 12.64
CA GLY A 183 -6.37 -6.67 12.44
C GLY A 183 -5.23 -6.85 11.45
N ILE A 184 -4.86 -5.78 10.78
CA ILE A 184 -3.77 -5.74 9.82
C ILE A 184 -2.90 -4.53 10.05
N VAL A 185 -1.60 -4.73 9.95
CA VAL A 185 -0.60 -3.66 9.92
C VAL A 185 0.32 -3.91 8.73
N VAL A 186 0.55 -2.88 7.92
CA VAL A 186 1.53 -2.94 6.84
C VAL A 186 2.72 -2.07 7.23
N PHE A 187 3.91 -2.63 7.14
CA PHE A 187 5.18 -1.96 7.41
C PHE A 187 5.92 -1.69 6.11
N ASP A 188 6.60 -0.54 6.02
CA ASP A 188 7.56 -0.27 4.95
C ASP A 188 8.86 -1.06 5.15
N GLU A 189 9.81 -0.94 4.21
CA GLU A 189 11.12 -1.60 4.29
C GLU A 189 11.95 -1.14 5.50
N LYS A 190 11.66 0.03 6.05
CA LYS A 190 12.33 0.60 7.23
C LYS A 190 11.67 0.17 8.54
N GLY A 191 10.56 -0.59 8.47
CA GLY A 191 9.80 -1.05 9.61
C GLY A 191 8.81 -0.01 10.16
N ASN A 192 8.54 1.08 9.45
CA ASN A 192 7.52 2.02 9.83
C ASN A 192 6.14 1.50 9.41
N ALA A 193 5.15 1.61 10.30
CA ALA A 193 3.79 1.24 9.95
C ALA A 193 3.20 2.25 8.95
N VAL A 194 2.92 1.80 7.74
CA VAL A 194 2.33 2.62 6.67
C VAL A 194 0.81 2.49 6.60
N TYR A 195 0.26 1.37 7.06
CA TYR A 195 -1.18 1.14 7.17
C TYR A 195 -1.49 0.36 8.45
N GLU A 196 -2.53 0.78 9.18
CA GLU A 196 -3.03 0.09 10.36
C GLU A 196 -4.55 0.10 10.34
N LYS A 197 -5.18 -1.07 10.42
CA LYS A 197 -6.63 -1.19 10.52
C LYS A 197 -7.02 -2.42 11.32
N ALA A 198 -8.04 -2.25 12.15
CA ALA A 198 -8.65 -3.34 12.90
C ALA A 198 -10.14 -3.44 12.54
N PHE A 199 -10.62 -4.67 12.33
CA PHE A 199 -11.99 -4.99 11.92
C PHE A 199 -12.68 -5.80 13.02
N PHE A 200 -12.52 -5.36 14.28
CA PHE A 200 -13.13 -6.02 15.41
C PHE A 200 -14.54 -5.48 15.69
N ASP A 201 -15.45 -6.39 16.05
CA ASP A 201 -16.73 -6.02 16.64
C ASP A 201 -16.52 -5.17 17.91
N LYS A 202 -17.46 -4.27 18.23
CA LYS A 202 -17.36 -3.36 19.39
C LYS A 202 -16.99 -4.06 20.69
N LYS A 203 -17.48 -5.29 20.89
CA LYS A 203 -17.25 -6.11 22.09
C LYS A 203 -15.85 -6.74 22.15
N TYR A 204 -15.07 -6.68 21.07
CA TYR A 204 -13.75 -7.29 20.95
C TYR A 204 -12.63 -6.26 20.68
N ARG A 205 -12.92 -4.98 20.86
CA ARG A 205 -11.92 -3.90 20.63
C ARG A 205 -10.71 -3.99 21.55
N GLU A 206 -10.83 -4.66 22.70
CA GLU A 206 -9.70 -4.92 23.60
C GLU A 206 -8.58 -5.75 22.98
N TYR A 207 -8.88 -6.46 21.88
CA TYR A 207 -7.91 -7.26 21.12
C TYR A 207 -7.23 -6.48 19.99
N GLU A 208 -7.57 -5.22 19.80
CA GLU A 208 -6.90 -4.38 18.77
C GLU A 208 -5.46 -4.12 19.20
N LEU A 209 -4.51 -4.43 18.31
CA LEU A 209 -3.09 -4.17 18.50
C LEU A 209 -2.67 -3.01 17.59
N ASN A 210 -1.92 -2.07 18.13
CA ASN A 210 -1.17 -1.12 17.31
C ASN A 210 0.13 -1.77 16.79
N ALA A 211 0.83 -1.09 15.88
CA ALA A 211 2.04 -1.61 15.26
C ALA A 211 3.11 -2.02 16.29
N ALA A 212 3.33 -1.23 17.34
CA ALA A 212 4.32 -1.52 18.37
C ALA A 212 3.96 -2.77 19.19
N GLN A 213 2.69 -2.89 19.59
CA GLN A 213 2.18 -4.06 20.30
C GLN A 213 2.26 -5.32 19.42
N LEU A 214 1.93 -5.21 18.12
CA LEU A 214 2.02 -6.34 17.21
C LEU A 214 3.46 -6.85 17.06
N LEU A 215 4.43 -5.95 16.95
CA LEU A 215 5.85 -6.30 16.88
C LEU A 215 6.33 -6.95 18.17
N ASP A 216 5.86 -6.49 19.33
CA ASP A 216 6.18 -7.08 20.63
C ASP A 216 5.61 -8.50 20.77
N GLN A 217 4.34 -8.70 20.43
CA GLN A 217 3.70 -10.03 20.37
C GLN A 217 4.46 -11.00 19.46
N LYS A 218 4.88 -10.53 18.29
CA LYS A 218 5.65 -11.32 17.33
C LYS A 218 7.03 -11.71 17.88
N LYS A 219 7.68 -10.80 18.61
CA LYS A 219 9.01 -11.01 19.20
C LYS A 219 8.97 -11.97 20.40
N ASN A 220 7.96 -11.81 21.26
CA ASN A 220 7.84 -12.60 22.51
C ASN A 220 7.27 -14.00 22.27
N GLN A 221 6.81 -14.32 21.05
CA GLN A 221 6.15 -15.60 20.70
C GLN A 221 4.98 -15.94 21.65
N GLU A 222 4.27 -14.93 22.14
CA GLU A 222 3.11 -15.12 22.98
C GLU A 222 1.99 -15.79 22.18
N ASN A 223 1.46 -16.91 22.73
CA ASN A 223 0.43 -17.72 22.05
C ASN A 223 -0.99 -17.14 22.18
N GLU A 224 -1.13 -15.82 22.34
CA GLU A 224 -2.43 -15.17 22.43
C GLU A 224 -3.04 -14.87 21.09
N TYR A 225 -2.20 -14.63 20.07
CA TYR A 225 -2.60 -14.29 18.71
C TYR A 225 -2.01 -15.24 17.69
N THR A 226 -2.78 -15.53 16.64
CA THR A 226 -2.24 -16.04 15.39
C THR A 226 -1.82 -14.85 14.54
N ILE A 227 -0.54 -14.75 14.23
CA ILE A 227 0.04 -13.66 13.42
C ILE A 227 0.69 -14.28 12.18
N LEU A 228 0.32 -13.76 11.01
CA LEU A 228 0.93 -14.10 9.72
C LEU A 228 1.52 -12.85 9.09
N SER A 229 2.60 -13.01 8.35
CA SER A 229 3.21 -11.90 7.63
C SER A 229 3.70 -12.35 6.26
N GLU A 230 3.46 -11.50 5.28
CA GLU A 230 3.89 -11.68 3.90
C GLU A 230 4.46 -10.37 3.37
N THR A 231 5.50 -10.46 2.54
CA THR A 231 6.19 -9.28 2.02
C THR A 231 5.93 -9.12 0.53
N SER A 232 5.50 -7.94 0.12
CA SER A 232 5.31 -7.61 -1.28
C SER A 232 6.64 -7.59 -2.03
N SER A 233 6.69 -8.30 -3.15
CA SER A 233 7.85 -8.31 -4.05
C SER A 233 8.03 -7.00 -4.82
N VAL A 234 6.98 -6.17 -4.89
CA VAL A 234 6.96 -4.92 -5.65
C VAL A 234 7.44 -3.73 -4.83
N THR A 235 7.04 -3.68 -3.55
CA THR A 235 7.30 -2.53 -2.68
C THR A 235 8.27 -2.84 -1.53
N GLY A 236 8.57 -4.11 -1.27
CA GLY A 236 9.24 -4.52 -0.04
C GLY A 236 8.41 -4.34 1.24
N TRP A 237 7.16 -3.90 1.12
CA TRP A 237 6.29 -3.72 2.27
C TRP A 237 5.83 -5.05 2.83
N THR A 238 5.81 -5.16 4.16
CA THR A 238 5.39 -6.38 4.86
C THR A 238 4.02 -6.18 5.49
N ALA A 239 3.03 -6.93 5.03
CA ALA A 239 1.70 -6.97 5.63
C ALA A 239 1.66 -8.03 6.74
N CYS A 240 1.23 -7.63 7.93
CA CYS A 240 1.05 -8.50 9.10
C CYS A 240 -0.43 -8.58 9.47
N LEU A 241 -1.02 -9.74 9.30
CA LEU A 241 -2.39 -10.06 9.67
C LEU A 241 -2.41 -10.74 11.03
N TYR A 242 -3.31 -10.34 11.94
CA TYR A 242 -3.42 -10.95 13.26
C TYR A 242 -4.87 -11.20 13.69
N LYS A 243 -5.06 -12.26 14.49
CA LYS A 243 -6.33 -12.62 15.11
C LYS A 243 -6.11 -13.24 16.50
N PRO A 244 -6.91 -12.88 17.52
CA PRO A 244 -6.82 -13.50 18.84
C PRO A 244 -7.21 -14.98 18.79
N ASN A 245 -6.41 -15.85 19.37
CA ASN A 245 -6.66 -17.29 19.41
C ASN A 245 -7.92 -17.64 20.22
N SER A 246 -8.27 -16.83 21.22
CA SER A 246 -9.52 -16.96 21.95
C SER A 246 -10.73 -16.85 21.03
N LEU A 247 -10.75 -15.91 20.08
CA LEU A 247 -11.88 -15.72 19.16
C LEU A 247 -11.97 -16.82 18.10
N ILE A 248 -10.86 -17.45 17.74
CA ILE A 248 -10.84 -18.60 16.83
C ILE A 248 -11.58 -19.78 17.46
N VAL A 249 -11.28 -20.08 18.71
CA VAL A 249 -11.90 -21.20 19.45
C VAL A 249 -13.38 -20.91 19.74
N TRP A 250 -13.77 -19.66 20.04
CA TRP A 250 -15.16 -19.27 20.32
C TRP A 250 -16.05 -19.20 19.06
N SER A 251 -15.49 -19.01 17.89
CA SER A 251 -16.23 -19.00 16.62
C SER A 251 -16.61 -20.39 16.13
N ALA A 252 -16.12 -21.45 16.78
CA ALA A 252 -16.50 -22.83 16.48
C ALA A 252 -18.02 -23.01 16.58
N THR A 253 -18.57 -23.78 15.66
CA THR A 253 -20.02 -24.02 15.52
C THR A 253 -20.65 -24.49 16.86
N PRO A 254 -21.99 -24.29 17.05
CA PRO A 254 -22.67 -24.73 18.28
C PRO A 254 -22.40 -26.19 18.68
N ILE A 255 -22.20 -27.09 17.71
CA ILE A 255 -21.92 -28.52 17.92
C ILE A 255 -20.55 -28.69 18.61
N THR A 256 -19.54 -27.94 18.20
CA THR A 256 -18.20 -27.99 18.83
C THR A 256 -18.19 -27.33 20.21
N ARG A 257 -19.05 -26.32 20.45
CA ARG A 257 -19.23 -25.73 21.79
C ARG A 257 -19.80 -26.74 22.81
N ILE A 258 -20.74 -27.57 22.39
CA ILE A 258 -21.33 -28.60 23.25
C ILE A 258 -20.27 -29.66 23.64
N ALA A 259 -19.42 -30.07 22.70
CA ALA A 259 -18.33 -31.01 22.95
C ALA A 259 -17.22 -30.46 23.88
N ILE A 260 -17.11 -29.13 23.97
CA ILE A 260 -16.14 -28.44 24.84
C ILE A 260 -16.66 -28.26 26.28
N ILE A 261 -17.99 -28.23 26.47
CA ILE A 261 -18.65 -27.95 27.75
C ILE A 261 -19.09 -29.26 28.44
N ALA A 262 -19.23 -30.37 27.71
CA ALA A 262 -19.60 -31.69 28.24
C ALA A 262 -18.39 -32.48 28.73
#